data_9f31acc71e85bcfeab9be662793fd6eb
#
_entry.id   9f31acc71e85bcfeab9be662793fd6eb
#
_cell.length_a   1.000
_cell.length_b   1.000
_cell.length_c   1.000
_cell.angle_alpha   90.00
_cell.angle_beta   90.00
_cell.angle_gamma   90.00
#
_symmetry.space_group_name_H-M   'P 1'
#
loop_
_entity.id
_entity.type
_entity.pdbx_description
1 polymer ?
#
loop_
_entity_poly.entity_id
_entity_poly.type
_entity_poly.pdbx_seq_one_letter_code
_entity_poly.pdbx_strand_id
1 'polypeptide(L)'
;MQKLPTIIATSVVRGSQQGESHGGIYLVDFQKQEADLVVDWDDSGIDFTGRGWDRGLRGIEFRGDEIYIAASDELFVYDLNFQVKRSYKNRFLKHAHEINRFENLLFITSTGFDSLLVFDVDRDEFTRGLHLRKTQEGWKSQLYDPKTEEGPEPGNNLHLNNVRCSKKGLFASGLRTNALIRMDSDLNPSEFCSLPEGTHNSRPFKDGILFNDTQSNCVRWIKRDGSEVNFRVPLFPEEELTHQNFDDSRVARQGFARGLCVIDEHHIAMGSSPSSITLFNLETKERVGSVNLSMDIRNAIHGMEVWPYERLLDS
;
A
#
# COMPACT_ATOMS: atom_id res chain seq x y z
N MET A 1 -3.34 -9.25 29.03
CA MET A 1 -3.33 -8.44 27.78
C MET A 1 -3.40 -9.38 26.59
N GLN A 2 -4.25 -9.10 25.62
CA GLN A 2 -4.31 -9.87 24.38
C GLN A 2 -2.97 -9.70 23.64
N LYS A 3 -2.41 -10.79 23.15
CA LYS A 3 -1.15 -10.75 22.39
C LYS A 3 -1.43 -10.09 21.04
N LEU A 4 -0.77 -8.96 20.77
CA LEU A 4 -0.84 -8.32 19.47
C LEU A 4 -0.07 -9.14 18.43
N PRO A 5 -0.58 -9.27 17.21
CA PRO A 5 0.12 -9.99 16.17
C PRO A 5 1.36 -9.21 15.69
N THR A 6 2.31 -9.91 15.09
CA THR A 6 3.38 -9.30 14.32
C THR A 6 2.79 -8.66 13.05
N ILE A 7 3.31 -7.51 12.66
CA ILE A 7 2.96 -6.83 11.40
C ILE A 7 4.15 -6.95 10.46
N ILE A 8 3.89 -7.33 9.21
CA ILE A 8 4.85 -7.13 8.13
C ILE A 8 4.59 -5.75 7.51
N ALA A 9 5.66 -5.02 7.25
CA ALA A 9 5.58 -3.71 6.62
C ALA A 9 6.63 -3.57 5.52
N THR A 10 6.28 -2.82 4.48
CA THR A 10 7.21 -2.41 3.43
C THR A 10 7.42 -0.91 3.47
N SER A 11 8.60 -0.49 3.03
CA SER A 11 8.93 0.94 2.94
C SER A 11 9.56 1.33 1.61
N VAL A 12 9.51 2.63 1.35
CA VAL A 12 10.14 3.26 0.18
C VAL A 12 10.98 4.44 0.65
N VAL A 13 12.24 4.49 0.23
CA VAL A 13 13.09 5.67 0.38
C VAL A 13 13.03 6.50 -0.89
N ARG A 14 12.35 7.63 -0.82
CA ARG A 14 12.10 8.49 -1.98
C ARG A 14 13.34 9.23 -2.41
N GLY A 15 13.54 9.29 -3.73
CA GLY A 15 14.71 9.94 -4.29
C GLY A 15 16.02 9.23 -3.98
N SER A 16 16.00 8.01 -3.46
CA SER A 16 17.20 7.20 -3.28
C SER A 16 17.91 6.96 -4.60
N GLN A 17 19.22 6.96 -4.56
CA GLN A 17 20.10 6.77 -5.71
C GLN A 17 20.61 5.33 -5.75
N GLN A 18 21.17 4.92 -6.89
CA GLN A 18 21.83 3.63 -7.00
C GLN A 18 22.93 3.50 -5.95
N GLY A 19 22.98 2.36 -5.23
CA GLY A 19 23.91 2.13 -4.14
C GLY A 19 23.42 2.60 -2.76
N GLU A 20 22.20 3.18 -2.68
CA GLU A 20 21.52 3.47 -1.43
C GLU A 20 20.41 2.43 -1.19
N SER A 21 19.98 2.28 0.05
CA SER A 21 18.74 1.56 0.34
C SER A 21 17.54 2.27 -0.28
N HIS A 22 16.67 1.51 -0.93
CA HIS A 22 15.41 2.00 -1.50
C HIS A 22 14.20 1.73 -0.61
N GLY A 23 14.43 1.29 0.62
CA GLY A 23 13.48 0.81 1.60
C GLY A 23 13.67 -0.66 1.92
N GLY A 24 12.66 -1.31 2.47
CA GLY A 24 12.82 -2.71 2.85
C GLY A 24 11.54 -3.38 3.31
N ILE A 25 11.70 -4.60 3.82
CA ILE A 25 10.66 -5.37 4.50
C ILE A 25 11.02 -5.46 5.97
N TYR A 26 10.04 -5.18 6.82
CA TYR A 26 10.18 -5.22 8.28
C TYR A 26 9.16 -6.15 8.90
N LEU A 27 9.57 -6.88 9.95
CA LEU A 27 8.66 -7.54 10.87
C LEU A 27 8.62 -6.75 12.18
N VAL A 28 7.44 -6.27 12.55
CA VAL A 28 7.24 -5.34 13.66
C VAL A 28 6.50 -6.02 14.80
N ASP A 29 7.10 -6.01 15.98
CA ASP A 29 6.56 -6.54 17.23
C ASP A 29 6.23 -5.40 18.20
N PHE A 30 4.95 -5.08 18.33
CA PHE A 30 4.51 -4.00 19.23
C PHE A 30 4.66 -4.32 20.71
N GLN A 31 4.72 -5.60 21.10
CA GLN A 31 4.91 -5.96 22.52
C GLN A 31 6.34 -5.72 22.95
N LYS A 32 7.30 -5.98 22.06
CA LYS A 32 8.72 -5.71 22.29
C LYS A 32 9.11 -4.27 21.91
N GLN A 33 8.26 -3.57 21.17
CA GLN A 33 8.55 -2.29 20.52
C GLN A 33 9.79 -2.33 19.63
N GLU A 34 9.92 -3.42 18.90
CA GLU A 34 11.06 -3.74 18.03
C GLU A 34 10.59 -4.00 16.59
N ALA A 35 11.50 -3.83 15.66
CA ALA A 35 11.32 -4.21 14.28
C ALA A 35 12.60 -4.82 13.72
N ASP A 36 12.46 -5.91 12.99
CA ASP A 36 13.55 -6.54 12.26
C ASP A 36 13.46 -6.14 10.80
N LEU A 37 14.53 -5.58 10.25
CA LEU A 37 14.71 -5.39 8.81
C LEU A 37 15.11 -6.75 8.22
N VAL A 38 14.15 -7.43 7.57
CA VAL A 38 14.38 -8.79 7.02
C VAL A 38 14.80 -8.75 5.55
N VAL A 39 14.54 -7.65 4.85
CA VAL A 39 15.05 -7.36 3.50
C VAL A 39 15.43 -5.89 3.45
N ASP A 40 16.70 -5.60 3.18
CA ASP A 40 17.13 -4.29 2.73
C ASP A 40 17.09 -4.26 1.20
N TRP A 41 16.29 -3.35 0.65
CA TRP A 41 16.12 -3.22 -0.79
C TRP A 41 17.17 -2.27 -1.35
N ASP A 42 18.42 -2.76 -1.40
CA ASP A 42 19.63 -1.98 -1.67
C ASP A 42 20.14 -2.05 -3.11
N ASP A 43 19.33 -2.55 -4.04
CA ASP A 43 19.63 -2.73 -5.45
C ASP A 43 20.49 -3.94 -5.83
N SER A 44 20.95 -4.72 -4.88
CA SER A 44 21.75 -5.90 -5.22
C SER A 44 20.97 -6.89 -6.11
N GLY A 45 21.37 -7.00 -7.36
CA GLY A 45 20.76 -7.91 -8.33
C GLY A 45 19.43 -7.45 -8.92
N ILE A 46 19.03 -6.18 -8.74
CA ILE A 46 17.81 -5.62 -9.26
C ILE A 46 18.13 -4.62 -10.36
N ASP A 47 17.44 -4.75 -11.50
CA ASP A 47 17.50 -3.76 -12.56
C ASP A 47 16.62 -2.57 -12.24
N PHE A 48 17.21 -1.43 -11.90
CA PHE A 48 16.50 -0.17 -11.64
C PHE A 48 16.30 0.70 -12.87
N THR A 49 16.76 0.28 -14.04
CA THR A 49 16.64 1.04 -15.28
C THR A 49 15.17 1.39 -15.57
N GLY A 50 14.87 2.67 -15.69
CA GLY A 50 13.55 3.16 -16.01
C GLY A 50 12.53 3.15 -14.87
N ARG A 51 12.86 2.70 -13.66
CA ARG A 51 11.94 2.67 -12.51
C ARG A 51 11.67 4.05 -11.88
N GLY A 52 12.48 5.06 -12.22
CA GLY A 52 12.27 6.41 -11.70
C GLY A 52 12.56 6.56 -10.21
N TRP A 53 11.85 7.47 -9.55
CA TRP A 53 12.01 7.80 -8.14
C TRP A 53 11.34 6.79 -7.18
N ASP A 54 10.41 5.99 -7.69
CA ASP A 54 9.56 5.10 -6.91
C ASP A 54 10.06 3.66 -6.97
N ARG A 55 11.20 3.39 -6.36
CA ARG A 55 11.89 2.10 -6.48
C ARG A 55 11.55 1.10 -5.39
N GLY A 56 11.01 1.53 -4.27
CA GLY A 56 10.83 0.70 -3.09
C GLY A 56 9.68 -0.31 -3.15
N LEU A 57 9.57 -1.08 -2.09
CA LEU A 57 8.58 -2.14 -1.91
C LEU A 57 7.26 -1.56 -1.38
N ARG A 58 6.11 -2.13 -1.81
CA ARG A 58 4.79 -1.58 -1.52
C ARG A 58 3.79 -2.63 -1.07
N GLY A 59 2.65 -2.77 -1.75
CA GLY A 59 1.58 -3.67 -1.35
C GLY A 59 2.03 -5.09 -1.07
N ILE A 60 1.42 -5.74 -0.07
CA ILE A 60 1.76 -7.07 0.45
C ILE A 60 0.53 -7.95 0.41
N GLU A 61 0.70 -9.20 -0.03
CA GLU A 61 -0.30 -10.26 0.09
C GLU A 61 0.34 -11.63 0.29
N PHE A 62 -0.47 -12.59 0.77
CA PHE A 62 0.00 -13.93 1.10
C PHE A 62 -0.81 -15.01 0.39
N ARG A 63 -0.14 -16.11 0.06
CA ARG A 63 -0.77 -17.35 -0.37
C ARG A 63 0.06 -18.56 0.07
N GLY A 64 -0.50 -19.42 0.91
CA GLY A 64 0.25 -20.55 1.48
C GLY A 64 1.50 -20.03 2.21
N ASP A 65 2.67 -20.45 1.81
CA ASP A 65 3.99 -20.07 2.31
C ASP A 65 4.70 -19.05 1.40
N GLU A 66 3.94 -18.29 0.62
CA GLU A 66 4.47 -17.29 -0.30
C GLU A 66 3.99 -15.90 0.05
N ILE A 67 4.92 -14.93 -0.10
CA ILE A 67 4.69 -13.52 0.14
C ILE A 67 4.80 -12.80 -1.20
N TYR A 68 3.70 -12.18 -1.63
CA TYR A 68 3.64 -11.38 -2.85
C TYR A 68 3.85 -9.91 -2.49
N ILE A 69 4.81 -9.25 -3.16
CA ILE A 69 5.15 -7.84 -2.90
C ILE A 69 5.24 -7.08 -4.22
N ALA A 70 4.49 -5.98 -4.31
CA ALA A 70 4.58 -5.06 -5.44
C ALA A 70 5.81 -4.15 -5.30
N ALA A 71 6.54 -3.99 -6.41
CA ALA A 71 7.70 -3.12 -6.50
C ALA A 71 7.73 -2.38 -7.83
N SER A 72 7.12 -1.20 -7.89
CA SER A 72 7.03 -0.35 -9.07
C SER A 72 6.46 -1.04 -10.32
N ASP A 73 7.28 -1.71 -11.11
CA ASP A 73 6.94 -2.36 -12.39
C ASP A 73 7.04 -3.90 -12.33
N GLU A 74 7.15 -4.45 -11.14
CA GLU A 74 7.39 -5.87 -10.92
C GLU A 74 6.64 -6.41 -9.70
N LEU A 75 6.15 -7.62 -9.78
CA LEU A 75 5.56 -8.38 -8.68
C LEU A 75 6.57 -9.43 -8.24
N PHE A 76 7.09 -9.32 -7.03
CA PHE A 76 8.00 -10.29 -6.42
C PHE A 76 7.26 -11.31 -5.58
N VAL A 77 7.75 -12.54 -5.59
CA VAL A 77 7.29 -13.62 -4.72
C VAL A 77 8.47 -14.10 -3.89
N TYR A 78 8.33 -13.93 -2.58
CA TYR A 78 9.29 -14.37 -1.58
C TYR A 78 8.80 -15.65 -0.90
N ASP A 79 9.74 -16.43 -0.38
CA ASP A 79 9.45 -17.48 0.61
C ASP A 79 9.40 -16.88 2.03
N LEU A 80 9.13 -17.72 3.04
CA LEU A 80 9.06 -17.30 4.44
C LEU A 80 10.44 -16.92 5.05
N ASN A 81 11.54 -17.23 4.37
CA ASN A 81 12.88 -16.78 4.72
C ASN A 81 13.25 -15.47 3.98
N PHE A 82 12.29 -14.85 3.33
CA PHE A 82 12.47 -13.63 2.54
C PHE A 82 13.46 -13.76 1.37
N GLN A 83 13.59 -14.98 0.82
CA GLN A 83 14.35 -15.19 -0.41
C GLN A 83 13.41 -15.07 -1.61
N VAL A 84 13.86 -14.37 -2.65
CA VAL A 84 13.09 -14.24 -3.90
C VAL A 84 13.01 -15.60 -4.59
N LYS A 85 11.80 -16.13 -4.72
CA LYS A 85 11.53 -17.37 -5.48
C LYS A 85 11.39 -17.09 -6.96
N ARG A 86 10.68 -16.02 -7.30
CA ARG A 86 10.38 -15.59 -8.66
C ARG A 86 9.84 -14.17 -8.70
N SER A 87 9.82 -13.59 -9.88
CA SER A 87 9.20 -12.29 -10.10
C SER A 87 8.50 -12.22 -11.46
N TYR A 88 7.58 -11.28 -11.60
CA TYR A 88 6.75 -11.12 -12.78
C TYR A 88 6.69 -9.66 -13.21
N LYS A 89 7.05 -9.40 -14.47
CA LYS A 89 6.90 -8.10 -15.13
C LYS A 89 5.74 -8.13 -16.11
N ASN A 90 5.14 -6.98 -16.32
CA ASN A 90 4.14 -6.80 -17.37
C ASN A 90 4.27 -5.38 -17.93
N ARG A 91 4.12 -5.22 -19.25
CA ARG A 91 4.25 -3.91 -19.90
C ARG A 91 3.26 -2.87 -19.37
N PHE A 92 2.11 -3.30 -18.86
CA PHE A 92 1.08 -2.44 -18.26
C PHE A 92 1.21 -2.32 -16.74
N LEU A 93 2.22 -2.93 -16.12
CA LEU A 93 2.51 -2.76 -14.70
C LEU A 93 3.53 -1.65 -14.52
N LYS A 94 3.07 -0.49 -14.01
CA LYS A 94 3.94 0.66 -13.79
C LYS A 94 3.50 1.43 -12.55
N HIS A 95 4.46 1.71 -11.67
CA HIS A 95 4.21 2.38 -10.39
C HIS A 95 3.13 1.67 -9.57
N ALA A 96 3.23 0.33 -9.46
CA ALA A 96 2.35 -0.46 -8.60
C ALA A 96 2.39 0.07 -7.16
N HIS A 97 1.23 0.19 -6.50
CA HIS A 97 1.12 0.61 -5.11
C HIS A 97 0.54 -0.52 -4.25
N GLU A 98 -0.76 -0.65 -4.24
CA GLU A 98 -1.44 -1.67 -3.45
C GLU A 98 -1.73 -2.91 -4.28
N ILE A 99 -1.71 -4.03 -3.59
CA ILE A 99 -2.19 -5.31 -4.09
C ILE A 99 -3.20 -5.87 -3.09
N ASN A 100 -4.16 -6.62 -3.58
CA ASN A 100 -5.12 -7.30 -2.72
C ASN A 100 -5.62 -8.59 -3.37
N ARG A 101 -5.59 -9.67 -2.61
CA ARG A 101 -5.99 -10.98 -3.09
C ARG A 101 -7.43 -11.32 -2.71
N PHE A 102 -8.16 -11.89 -3.65
CA PHE A 102 -9.43 -12.55 -3.41
C PHE A 102 -9.42 -13.90 -4.12
N GLU A 103 -9.49 -14.97 -3.34
CA GLU A 103 -9.32 -16.36 -3.81
C GLU A 103 -7.96 -16.55 -4.50
N ASN A 104 -7.94 -16.96 -5.76
CA ASN A 104 -6.72 -17.14 -6.56
C ASN A 104 -6.35 -15.90 -7.40
N LEU A 105 -7.10 -14.80 -7.30
CA LEU A 105 -6.85 -13.58 -8.05
C LEU A 105 -6.20 -12.52 -7.18
N LEU A 106 -5.06 -12.01 -7.62
CA LEU A 106 -4.37 -10.89 -7.04
C LEU A 106 -4.63 -9.64 -7.89
N PHE A 107 -5.28 -8.65 -7.32
CA PHE A 107 -5.54 -7.36 -7.95
C PHE A 107 -4.40 -6.41 -7.62
N ILE A 108 -3.83 -5.78 -8.63
CA ILE A 108 -2.63 -4.93 -8.52
C ILE A 108 -2.94 -3.58 -9.14
N THR A 109 -2.70 -2.49 -8.41
CA THR A 109 -2.80 -1.16 -9.00
C THR A 109 -1.62 -0.89 -9.93
N SER A 110 -1.90 -0.42 -11.13
CA SER A 110 -0.91 0.12 -12.06
C SER A 110 -1.18 1.61 -12.26
N THR A 111 -0.55 2.41 -11.39
CA THR A 111 -0.76 3.86 -11.32
C THR A 111 -0.38 4.56 -12.63
N GLY A 112 0.68 4.09 -13.31
CA GLY A 112 1.15 4.66 -14.56
C GLY A 112 0.25 4.38 -15.78
N PHE A 113 -0.82 3.61 -15.60
CA PHE A 113 -1.83 3.31 -16.61
C PHE A 113 -3.26 3.54 -16.11
N ASP A 114 -3.44 4.10 -14.90
CA ASP A 114 -4.74 4.21 -14.25
C ASP A 114 -5.57 2.92 -14.33
N SER A 115 -4.91 1.79 -14.05
CA SER A 115 -5.44 0.45 -14.27
C SER A 115 -5.31 -0.44 -13.03
N LEU A 116 -6.15 -1.45 -12.98
CA LEU A 116 -5.97 -2.63 -12.14
C LEU A 116 -5.54 -3.80 -13.03
N LEU A 117 -4.45 -4.45 -12.68
CA LEU A 117 -4.04 -5.72 -13.27
C LEU A 117 -4.51 -6.87 -12.38
N VAL A 118 -4.91 -7.97 -13.00
CA VAL A 118 -5.29 -9.20 -12.31
C VAL A 118 -4.25 -10.27 -12.63
N PHE A 119 -3.61 -10.77 -11.59
CA PHE A 119 -2.66 -11.87 -11.64
C PHE A 119 -3.31 -13.11 -11.04
N ASP A 120 -3.32 -14.21 -11.74
CA ASP A 120 -3.80 -15.51 -11.27
C ASP A 120 -2.64 -16.24 -10.60
N VAL A 121 -2.71 -16.39 -9.27
CA VAL A 121 -1.62 -17.00 -8.47
C VAL A 121 -1.52 -18.51 -8.61
N ASP A 122 -2.51 -19.19 -9.21
CA ASP A 122 -2.47 -20.62 -9.53
C ASP A 122 -1.81 -20.88 -10.88
N ARG A 123 -1.90 -19.91 -11.80
CA ARG A 123 -1.36 -19.98 -13.15
C ARG A 123 -0.05 -19.23 -13.29
N ASP A 124 0.33 -18.45 -12.31
CA ASP A 124 1.50 -17.58 -12.34
C ASP A 124 1.51 -16.60 -13.53
N GLU A 125 0.37 -16.00 -13.85
CA GLU A 125 0.25 -15.13 -15.02
C GLU A 125 -0.72 -13.97 -14.85
N PHE A 126 -0.45 -12.85 -15.54
CA PHE A 126 -1.41 -11.77 -15.68
C PHE A 126 -2.52 -12.19 -16.64
N THR A 127 -3.77 -12.12 -16.21
CA THR A 127 -4.92 -12.64 -16.96
C THR A 127 -5.84 -11.56 -17.49
N ARG A 128 -5.86 -10.38 -16.86
CA ARG A 128 -6.79 -9.30 -17.21
C ARG A 128 -6.25 -7.95 -16.77
N GLY A 129 -6.54 -6.92 -17.54
CA GLY A 129 -6.38 -5.52 -17.16
C GLY A 129 -7.72 -4.80 -17.15
N LEU A 130 -7.93 -3.86 -16.22
CA LEU A 130 -9.11 -3.01 -16.12
C LEU A 130 -8.64 -1.55 -16.02
N HIS A 131 -8.73 -0.82 -17.13
CA HIS A 131 -8.43 0.60 -17.18
C HIS A 131 -9.62 1.41 -16.70
N LEU A 132 -9.39 2.36 -15.78
CA LEU A 132 -10.42 3.24 -15.22
C LEU A 132 -10.22 4.68 -15.71
N ARG A 133 -11.31 5.35 -16.01
CA ARG A 133 -11.33 6.77 -16.39
C ARG A 133 -12.57 7.47 -15.90
N LYS A 134 -12.45 8.75 -15.60
CA LYS A 134 -13.58 9.63 -15.31
C LYS A 134 -13.89 10.45 -16.56
N THR A 135 -15.14 10.42 -17.00
CA THR A 135 -15.65 11.18 -18.15
C THR A 135 -16.72 12.17 -17.69
N GLN A 136 -17.23 12.98 -18.60
CA GLN A 136 -18.37 13.85 -18.29
C GLN A 136 -19.65 13.07 -17.95
N GLU A 137 -19.78 11.85 -18.48
CA GLU A 137 -20.89 10.95 -18.23
C GLU A 137 -20.73 10.11 -16.94
N GLY A 138 -19.59 10.24 -16.23
CA GLY A 138 -19.26 9.48 -15.02
C GLY A 138 -18.07 8.55 -15.20
N TRP A 139 -17.99 7.58 -14.30
CA TRP A 139 -16.92 6.58 -14.31
C TRP A 139 -17.12 5.57 -15.44
N LYS A 140 -16.03 5.21 -16.10
CA LYS A 140 -16.00 4.18 -17.16
C LYS A 140 -14.85 3.23 -16.89
N SER A 141 -15.01 1.98 -17.31
CA SER A 141 -13.97 0.97 -17.32
C SER A 141 -13.78 0.40 -18.72
N GLN A 142 -12.60 -0.10 -19.00
CA GLN A 142 -12.28 -0.81 -20.23
C GLN A 142 -11.39 -2.00 -19.88
N LEU A 143 -11.85 -3.18 -20.25
CA LEU A 143 -11.08 -4.40 -20.13
C LEU A 143 -10.07 -4.51 -21.28
N TYR A 144 -8.91 -5.08 -20.97
CA TYR A 144 -7.89 -5.43 -21.96
C TYR A 144 -7.14 -6.70 -21.55
N ASP A 145 -6.51 -7.35 -22.51
CA ASP A 145 -5.66 -8.51 -22.27
C ASP A 145 -4.21 -8.07 -22.05
N PRO A 146 -3.67 -8.20 -20.82
CA PRO A 146 -2.31 -7.77 -20.51
C PRO A 146 -1.21 -8.62 -21.17
N LYS A 147 -1.56 -9.69 -21.87
CA LYS A 147 -0.63 -10.53 -22.64
C LYS A 147 -0.42 -10.02 -24.07
N THR A 148 -1.23 -9.08 -24.52
CA THR A 148 -1.14 -8.49 -25.86
C THR A 148 -0.42 -7.14 -25.84
N GLU A 149 -0.19 -6.59 -27.03
CA GLU A 149 0.33 -5.23 -27.20
C GLU A 149 -0.77 -4.17 -27.05
N GLU A 150 -2.05 -4.58 -27.15
CA GLU A 150 -3.21 -3.70 -27.12
C GLU A 150 -3.65 -3.42 -25.68
N GLY A 151 -3.79 -2.15 -25.32
CA GLY A 151 -4.20 -1.74 -24.00
C GLY A 151 -4.26 -0.21 -23.86
N PRO A 152 -4.40 0.30 -22.64
CA PRO A 152 -4.42 1.74 -22.42
C PRO A 152 -3.05 2.36 -22.70
N GLU A 153 -3.08 3.62 -23.17
CA GLU A 153 -1.86 4.43 -23.22
C GLU A 153 -1.38 4.77 -21.79
N PRO A 154 -0.07 4.98 -21.61
CA PRO A 154 0.46 5.45 -20.34
C PRO A 154 -0.24 6.72 -19.88
N GLY A 155 -0.70 6.74 -18.64
CA GLY A 155 -1.43 7.85 -18.04
C GLY A 155 -1.47 7.73 -16.53
N ASN A 156 -1.51 8.88 -15.88
CA ASN A 156 -1.56 8.97 -14.42
C ASN A 156 -2.52 10.10 -13.99
N ASN A 157 -3.74 10.07 -14.55
CA ASN A 157 -4.75 11.10 -14.29
C ASN A 157 -5.45 10.89 -12.95
N LEU A 158 -5.72 9.63 -12.61
CA LEU A 158 -6.38 9.23 -11.37
C LEU A 158 -5.38 8.94 -10.24
N HIS A 159 -4.17 8.51 -10.61
CA HIS A 159 -3.15 8.01 -9.69
C HIS A 159 -3.71 6.89 -8.81
N LEU A 160 -4.21 5.83 -9.46
CA LEU A 160 -4.75 4.68 -8.74
C LEU A 160 -3.66 4.08 -7.84
N ASN A 161 -3.89 4.13 -6.54
CA ASN A 161 -2.93 3.74 -5.52
C ASN A 161 -3.50 2.77 -4.49
N ASN A 162 -4.76 2.38 -4.66
CA ASN A 162 -5.43 1.48 -3.73
C ASN A 162 -6.43 0.58 -4.44
N VAL A 163 -6.42 -0.69 -4.04
CA VAL A 163 -7.39 -1.70 -4.45
C VAL A 163 -7.77 -2.57 -3.26
N ARG A 164 -9.06 -2.88 -3.15
CA ARG A 164 -9.58 -3.85 -2.19
C ARG A 164 -10.64 -4.71 -2.83
N CYS A 165 -10.50 -6.03 -2.72
CA CYS A 165 -11.46 -7.00 -3.19
C CYS A 165 -11.93 -7.89 -2.05
N SER A 166 -13.22 -8.13 -1.98
CA SER A 166 -13.85 -8.98 -0.98
C SER A 166 -15.21 -9.46 -1.49
N LYS A 167 -15.91 -10.26 -0.71
CA LYS A 167 -17.32 -10.60 -0.98
C LYS A 167 -18.25 -9.38 -1.11
N LYS A 168 -17.83 -8.20 -0.64
CA LYS A 168 -18.59 -6.93 -0.78
C LYS A 168 -18.39 -6.26 -2.14
N GLY A 169 -17.44 -6.72 -2.95
CA GLY A 169 -17.11 -6.20 -4.28
C GLY A 169 -15.64 -5.80 -4.40
N LEU A 170 -15.32 -5.30 -5.57
CA LEU A 170 -14.01 -4.73 -5.91
C LEU A 170 -14.09 -3.21 -5.77
N PHE A 171 -13.16 -2.65 -4.99
CA PHE A 171 -13.07 -1.21 -4.73
C PHE A 171 -11.70 -0.69 -5.15
N ALA A 172 -11.66 0.51 -5.70
CA ALA A 172 -10.43 1.21 -6.04
C ALA A 172 -10.53 2.69 -5.69
N SER A 173 -9.38 3.29 -5.39
CA SER A 173 -9.24 4.73 -5.25
C SER A 173 -7.84 5.17 -5.67
N GLY A 174 -7.64 6.46 -5.78
CA GLY A 174 -6.37 7.07 -6.11
C GLY A 174 -6.27 8.48 -5.59
N LEU A 175 -5.08 9.04 -5.68
CA LEU A 175 -4.75 10.38 -5.19
C LEU A 175 -5.74 11.45 -5.70
N ARG A 176 -6.20 11.31 -6.96
CA ARG A 176 -7.06 12.27 -7.67
C ARG A 176 -8.41 11.71 -8.10
N THR A 177 -8.81 10.55 -7.59
CA THR A 177 -10.17 10.03 -7.85
C THR A 177 -11.24 10.83 -7.13
N ASN A 178 -10.91 11.41 -5.98
CA ASN A 178 -11.82 12.09 -5.05
C ASN A 178 -13.02 11.21 -4.67
N ALA A 179 -12.88 9.92 -4.83
CA ALA A 179 -13.91 8.93 -4.56
C ALA A 179 -13.32 7.55 -4.28
N LEU A 180 -14.03 6.76 -3.48
CA LEU A 180 -13.93 5.31 -3.50
C LEU A 180 -14.85 4.80 -4.59
N ILE A 181 -14.29 4.10 -5.56
CA ILE A 181 -15.01 3.56 -6.72
C ILE A 181 -15.32 2.10 -6.43
N ARG A 182 -16.55 1.69 -6.65
CA ARG A 182 -16.98 0.30 -6.58
C ARG A 182 -17.23 -0.23 -7.99
N MET A 183 -16.67 -1.38 -8.30
CA MET A 183 -17.01 -2.16 -9.50
C MET A 183 -18.08 -3.20 -9.13
N ASP A 184 -19.11 -3.30 -9.97
CA ASP A 184 -20.12 -4.37 -9.90
C ASP A 184 -19.58 -5.70 -10.45
N SER A 185 -20.45 -6.72 -10.56
CA SER A 185 -20.10 -8.04 -11.11
C SER A 185 -19.67 -8.00 -12.57
N ASP A 186 -20.14 -7.01 -13.32
CA ASP A 186 -19.81 -6.81 -14.74
C ASP A 186 -18.64 -5.84 -14.92
N LEU A 187 -18.00 -5.46 -13.80
CA LEU A 187 -16.88 -4.52 -13.70
C LEU A 187 -17.24 -3.09 -14.12
N ASN A 188 -18.51 -2.70 -14.06
CA ASN A 188 -18.93 -1.32 -14.26
C ASN A 188 -18.62 -0.50 -13.01
N PRO A 189 -17.85 0.62 -13.15
CA PRO A 189 -17.48 1.45 -12.03
C PRO A 189 -18.58 2.44 -11.67
N SER A 190 -18.79 2.62 -10.36
CA SER A 190 -19.65 3.67 -9.80
C SER A 190 -18.99 4.29 -8.57
N GLU A 191 -19.32 5.54 -8.29
CA GLU A 191 -18.88 6.18 -7.05
C GLU A 191 -19.61 5.56 -5.85
N PHE A 192 -18.84 5.00 -4.92
CA PHE A 192 -19.38 4.44 -3.68
C PHE A 192 -19.52 5.51 -2.60
N CYS A 193 -18.52 6.38 -2.47
CA CYS A 193 -18.54 7.57 -1.64
C CYS A 193 -17.46 8.56 -2.08
N SER A 194 -17.62 9.82 -1.74
CA SER A 194 -16.59 10.84 -1.95
C SER A 194 -15.44 10.68 -0.95
N LEU A 195 -14.23 11.01 -1.39
CA LEU A 195 -13.00 11.03 -0.59
C LEU A 195 -12.24 12.33 -0.85
N PRO A 196 -11.44 12.83 0.10
CA PRO A 196 -10.56 13.95 -0.16
C PRO A 196 -9.45 13.60 -1.15
N GLU A 197 -8.92 14.60 -1.83
CA GLU A 197 -7.69 14.45 -2.61
C GLU A 197 -6.53 14.01 -1.70
N GLY A 198 -5.62 13.20 -2.23
CA GLY A 198 -4.49 12.69 -1.45
C GLY A 198 -4.79 11.42 -0.66
N THR A 199 -5.97 10.83 -0.84
CA THR A 199 -6.35 9.59 -0.14
C THR A 199 -5.51 8.39 -0.55
N HIS A 200 -5.12 7.57 0.45
CA HIS A 200 -4.49 6.27 0.28
C HIS A 200 -5.20 5.19 1.11
N ASN A 201 -5.02 3.92 0.75
CA ASN A 201 -5.47 2.74 1.50
C ASN A 201 -6.95 2.76 1.91
N SER A 202 -7.82 3.35 1.10
CA SER A 202 -9.23 3.47 1.43
C SER A 202 -9.98 2.14 1.31
N ARG A 203 -10.91 1.91 2.24
CA ARG A 203 -11.71 0.68 2.26
C ARG A 203 -13.03 0.85 2.99
N PRO A 204 -14.10 0.11 2.60
CA PRO A 204 -15.25 -0.06 3.45
C PRO A 204 -14.82 -0.71 4.77
N PHE A 205 -15.21 -0.12 5.89
CA PHE A 205 -14.81 -0.58 7.22
C PHE A 205 -15.97 -0.40 8.20
N LYS A 206 -16.38 -1.50 8.84
CA LYS A 206 -17.53 -1.53 9.78
C LYS A 206 -18.74 -0.83 9.16
N ASP A 207 -19.22 0.22 9.80
CA ASP A 207 -20.37 1.05 9.39
C ASP A 207 -19.96 2.26 8.54
N GLY A 208 -18.76 2.30 7.97
CA GLY A 208 -18.26 3.46 7.24
C GLY A 208 -17.09 3.16 6.31
N ILE A 209 -16.21 4.15 6.19
CA ILE A 209 -15.01 4.14 5.35
C ILE A 209 -13.80 4.50 6.18
N LEU A 210 -12.74 3.70 6.05
CA LEU A 210 -11.43 3.93 6.68
C LEU A 210 -10.40 4.23 5.59
N PHE A 211 -9.58 5.26 5.78
CA PHE A 211 -8.56 5.65 4.82
C PHE A 211 -7.46 6.52 5.42
N ASN A 212 -6.30 6.55 4.77
CA ASN A 212 -5.26 7.54 5.03
C ASN A 212 -5.61 8.86 4.33
N ASP A 213 -5.86 9.91 5.11
CA ASP A 213 -5.89 11.29 4.64
C ASP A 213 -4.47 11.85 4.74
N THR A 214 -3.71 11.65 3.66
CA THR A 214 -2.27 11.96 3.65
C THR A 214 -2.03 13.46 3.77
N GLN A 215 -2.93 14.31 3.26
CA GLN A 215 -2.80 15.76 3.38
C GLN A 215 -3.05 16.25 4.80
N SER A 216 -3.97 15.62 5.51
CA SER A 216 -4.31 15.96 6.90
C SER A 216 -3.45 15.22 7.94
N ASN A 217 -2.49 14.40 7.52
CA ASN A 217 -1.59 13.63 8.37
C ASN A 217 -2.34 12.74 9.38
N CYS A 218 -3.34 12.03 8.92
CA CYS A 218 -4.12 11.15 9.79
C CYS A 218 -4.74 9.98 9.03
N VAL A 219 -5.15 8.95 9.77
CA VAL A 219 -6.16 8.00 9.32
C VAL A 219 -7.52 8.54 9.73
N ARG A 220 -8.47 8.52 8.82
CA ARG A 220 -9.86 8.90 9.08
C ARG A 220 -10.78 7.71 8.98
N TRP A 221 -11.67 7.61 9.94
CA TRP A 221 -12.82 6.71 9.89
C TRP A 221 -14.09 7.54 9.87
N ILE A 222 -14.70 7.63 8.70
CA ILE A 222 -15.98 8.33 8.50
C ILE A 222 -17.09 7.29 8.54
N LYS A 223 -18.00 7.43 9.49
CA LYS A 223 -19.13 6.54 9.67
C LYS A 223 -20.31 6.94 8.79
N ARG A 224 -21.26 6.03 8.63
CA ARG A 224 -22.45 6.25 7.79
C ARG A 224 -23.34 7.38 8.30
N ASP A 225 -23.34 7.66 9.60
CA ASP A 225 -24.08 8.77 10.22
C ASP A 225 -23.39 10.14 10.06
N GLY A 226 -22.25 10.19 9.37
CA GLY A 226 -21.46 11.39 9.15
C GLY A 226 -20.49 11.71 10.29
N SER A 227 -20.51 10.98 11.39
CA SER A 227 -19.51 11.15 12.46
C SER A 227 -18.14 10.62 11.99
N GLU A 228 -17.07 11.24 12.50
CA GLU A 228 -15.72 10.84 12.13
C GLU A 228 -14.78 10.70 13.34
N VAL A 229 -13.79 9.85 13.15
CA VAL A 229 -12.67 9.68 14.09
C VAL A 229 -11.37 9.87 13.31
N ASN A 230 -10.49 10.68 13.86
CA ASN A 230 -9.19 11.00 13.27
C ASN A 230 -8.07 10.47 14.16
N PHE A 231 -7.23 9.60 13.61
CA PHE A 231 -6.03 9.06 14.26
C PHE A 231 -4.81 9.77 13.68
N ARG A 232 -4.17 10.63 14.47
CA ARG A 232 -3.07 11.49 13.99
C ARG A 232 -1.77 10.73 13.91
N VAL A 233 -1.03 11.00 12.84
CA VAL A 233 0.36 10.53 12.66
C VAL A 233 1.24 11.17 13.73
N PRO A 234 2.18 10.42 14.35
CA PRO A 234 3.18 11.01 15.23
C PRO A 234 4.08 11.96 14.43
N LEU A 235 4.48 13.06 15.08
CA LEU A 235 5.48 13.99 14.60
C LEU A 235 6.68 13.94 15.52
N PHE A 236 7.86 14.11 14.95
CA PHE A 236 9.14 14.09 15.65
C PHE A 236 9.74 15.49 15.68
N PRO A 237 10.56 15.82 16.70
CA PRO A 237 11.37 17.03 16.71
C PRO A 237 12.24 17.14 15.45
N GLU A 238 12.38 18.36 14.91
CA GLU A 238 13.15 18.56 13.68
C GLU A 238 14.61 18.12 13.82
N GLU A 239 15.19 18.31 15.00
CA GLU A 239 16.56 17.92 15.32
C GLU A 239 16.81 16.39 15.29
N GLU A 240 15.77 15.57 15.38
CA GLU A 240 15.84 14.12 15.28
C GLU A 240 15.72 13.63 13.85
N LEU A 241 15.22 14.47 12.93
CA LEU A 241 14.98 14.10 11.55
C LEU A 241 16.28 14.16 10.73
N THR A 242 16.43 13.21 9.80
CA THR A 242 17.52 13.20 8.82
C THR A 242 17.02 13.52 7.42
N HIS A 243 17.93 13.93 6.53
CA HIS A 243 17.62 14.30 5.13
C HIS A 243 16.60 15.43 4.98
N GLN A 244 16.58 16.39 5.90
CA GLN A 244 15.64 17.52 5.89
C GLN A 244 15.83 18.48 4.71
N ASN A 245 17.02 18.49 4.08
CA ASN A 245 17.31 19.29 2.90
C ASN A 245 16.79 18.68 1.59
N PHE A 246 16.10 17.54 1.68
CA PHE A 246 15.43 16.96 0.54
C PHE A 246 14.13 17.74 0.29
N ASP A 247 14.21 18.73 -0.61
CA ASP A 247 13.07 19.60 -0.92
C ASP A 247 12.08 18.89 -1.84
N ASP A 248 11.32 17.97 -1.25
CA ASP A 248 10.09 17.53 -1.87
C ASP A 248 8.96 17.48 -0.83
N SER A 249 8.51 18.64 -0.41
CA SER A 249 7.42 18.81 0.53
C SER A 249 6.12 18.12 0.12
N ARG A 250 6.02 17.71 -1.15
CA ARG A 250 4.88 16.95 -1.66
C ARG A 250 5.05 15.44 -1.49
N VAL A 251 6.28 14.95 -1.43
CA VAL A 251 6.59 13.52 -1.53
C VAL A 251 7.42 13.04 -0.34
N ALA A 252 8.32 13.86 0.20
CA ALA A 252 9.18 13.53 1.33
C ALA A 252 9.05 14.60 2.42
N ARG A 253 8.13 14.37 3.34
CA ARG A 253 7.91 15.21 4.53
C ARG A 253 7.47 14.34 5.69
N GLN A 254 7.68 14.78 6.91
CA GLN A 254 7.11 14.07 8.04
C GLN A 254 5.57 14.16 8.07
N GLY A 255 4.94 13.23 8.76
CA GLY A 255 3.50 13.23 8.94
C GLY A 255 2.71 12.60 7.80
N PHE A 256 3.36 12.13 6.78
CA PHE A 256 2.77 11.57 5.57
C PHE A 256 2.14 10.20 5.84
N ALA A 257 0.85 10.16 6.21
CA ALA A 257 0.13 8.92 6.50
C ALA A 257 0.06 8.01 5.27
N ARG A 258 0.67 6.82 5.36
CA ARG A 258 0.66 5.77 4.33
C ARG A 258 0.84 4.40 4.95
N GLY A 259 0.26 3.39 4.31
CA GLY A 259 0.13 2.08 4.90
C GLY A 259 -0.97 2.06 5.95
N LEU A 260 -1.85 1.09 5.87
CA LEU A 260 -2.98 0.93 6.77
C LEU A 260 -3.33 -0.55 6.90
N CYS A 261 -3.20 -1.08 8.10
CA CYS A 261 -3.55 -2.45 8.42
C CYS A 261 -4.69 -2.47 9.46
N VAL A 262 -5.74 -3.22 9.18
CA VAL A 262 -6.76 -3.56 10.18
C VAL A 262 -6.31 -4.83 10.88
N ILE A 263 -5.95 -4.72 12.15
CA ILE A 263 -5.40 -5.85 12.92
C ILE A 263 -6.52 -6.75 13.39
N ASP A 264 -7.53 -6.17 14.02
CA ASP A 264 -8.71 -6.86 14.53
C ASP A 264 -9.91 -5.89 14.64
N GLU A 265 -10.96 -6.30 15.34
CA GLU A 265 -12.15 -5.45 15.54
C GLU A 265 -11.87 -4.19 16.38
N HIS A 266 -10.78 -4.17 17.14
CA HIS A 266 -10.46 -3.10 18.10
C HIS A 266 -9.23 -2.29 17.70
N HIS A 267 -8.37 -2.78 16.78
CA HIS A 267 -7.08 -2.17 16.50
C HIS A 267 -6.81 -1.98 15.01
N ILE A 268 -6.20 -0.84 14.71
CA ILE A 268 -5.60 -0.53 13.41
C ILE A 268 -4.14 -0.14 13.59
N ALA A 269 -3.30 -0.47 12.62
CA ALA A 269 -1.95 0.06 12.50
C ALA A 269 -1.87 1.02 11.32
N MET A 270 -1.20 2.13 11.51
CA MET A 270 -0.97 3.19 10.55
C MET A 270 0.52 3.42 10.37
N GLY A 271 0.96 3.48 9.12
CA GLY A 271 2.31 3.85 8.75
C GLY A 271 2.45 5.35 8.43
N SER A 272 3.67 5.85 8.46
CA SER A 272 3.97 7.25 8.18
C SER A 272 5.37 7.47 7.60
N SER A 273 5.71 8.75 7.35
CA SER A 273 7.05 9.24 7.05
C SER A 273 7.46 10.24 8.14
N PRO A 274 8.67 10.16 8.73
CA PRO A 274 9.65 9.08 8.57
C PRO A 274 9.03 7.73 8.95
N SER A 275 9.60 6.63 8.48
CA SER A 275 9.02 5.31 8.64
C SER A 275 8.75 4.97 10.10
N SER A 276 7.50 5.09 10.48
CA SER A 276 6.98 4.74 11.79
C SER A 276 5.67 3.99 11.64
N ILE A 277 5.41 3.06 12.52
CA ILE A 277 4.14 2.33 12.55
C ILE A 277 3.50 2.54 13.90
N THR A 278 2.29 3.09 13.91
CA THR A 278 1.55 3.44 15.11
C THR A 278 0.29 2.61 15.21
N LEU A 279 0.09 2.02 16.37
CA LEU A 279 -1.08 1.22 16.71
C LEU A 279 -2.09 2.06 17.47
N PHE A 280 -3.34 2.02 17.03
CA PHE A 280 -4.47 2.69 17.68
C PHE A 280 -5.57 1.71 18.08
N ASN A 281 -6.18 1.99 19.23
CA ASN A 281 -7.41 1.35 19.64
C ASN A 281 -8.61 2.15 19.10
N LEU A 282 -9.53 1.47 18.42
CA LEU A 282 -10.68 2.08 17.75
C LEU A 282 -11.77 2.54 18.71
N GLU A 283 -11.86 1.95 19.89
CA GLU A 283 -12.88 2.28 20.91
C GLU A 283 -12.44 3.47 21.74
N THR A 284 -11.23 3.40 22.33
CA THR A 284 -10.68 4.48 23.13
C THR A 284 -10.15 5.64 22.29
N LYS A 285 -9.86 5.38 20.99
CA LYS A 285 -9.25 6.31 20.03
C LYS A 285 -7.82 6.71 20.41
N GLU A 286 -7.21 6.00 21.31
CA GLU A 286 -5.87 6.26 21.83
C GLU A 286 -4.80 5.49 21.09
N ARG A 287 -3.60 6.06 21.08
CA ARG A 287 -2.40 5.36 20.65
C ARG A 287 -2.02 4.30 21.67
N VAL A 288 -1.93 3.05 21.22
CA VAL A 288 -1.53 1.90 22.06
C VAL A 288 -0.02 1.71 22.05
N GLY A 289 0.64 1.97 20.92
CA GLY A 289 2.08 1.85 20.76
C GLY A 289 2.56 2.44 19.44
N SER A 290 3.86 2.60 19.31
CA SER A 290 4.49 3.06 18.08
C SER A 290 5.90 2.49 18.00
N VAL A 291 6.29 2.03 16.80
CA VAL A 291 7.65 1.60 16.50
C VAL A 291 8.18 2.48 15.37
N ASN A 292 9.32 3.13 15.61
CA ASN A 292 10.02 3.90 14.60
C ASN A 292 11.06 3.04 13.92
N LEU A 293 11.09 3.04 12.59
CA LEU A 293 12.00 2.25 11.76
C LEU A 293 13.14 3.10 11.19
N SER A 294 12.90 4.41 11.01
CA SER A 294 13.86 5.33 10.42
C SER A 294 13.49 6.76 10.77
N MET A 295 14.48 7.64 10.91
CA MET A 295 14.28 9.10 11.05
C MET A 295 14.52 9.84 9.72
N ASP A 296 14.77 9.12 8.63
CA ASP A 296 14.89 9.69 7.29
C ASP A 296 13.50 10.07 6.76
N ILE A 297 13.24 11.35 6.52
CA ILE A 297 11.95 11.84 6.02
C ILE A 297 11.59 11.31 4.62
N ARG A 298 12.59 10.83 3.87
CA ARG A 298 12.38 10.19 2.56
C ARG A 298 11.80 8.79 2.73
N ASN A 299 12.09 8.13 3.86
CA ASN A 299 11.65 6.77 4.13
C ASN A 299 10.20 6.78 4.61
N ALA A 300 9.31 6.14 3.85
CA ALA A 300 7.88 6.09 4.12
C ALA A 300 7.36 4.66 4.07
N ILE A 301 6.53 4.30 5.06
CA ILE A 301 5.78 3.05 5.01
C ILE A 301 4.79 3.09 3.84
N HIS A 302 4.62 1.95 3.17
CA HIS A 302 3.65 1.78 2.08
C HIS A 302 2.70 0.62 2.33
N GLY A 303 3.17 -0.62 2.28
CA GLY A 303 2.38 -1.81 2.56
C GLY A 303 2.43 -2.20 4.03
N MET A 304 1.31 -2.68 4.57
CA MET A 304 1.25 -3.29 5.89
C MET A 304 0.16 -4.35 5.93
N GLU A 305 0.50 -5.52 6.46
CA GLU A 305 -0.46 -6.59 6.72
C GLU A 305 -0.12 -7.32 8.04
N VAL A 306 -1.10 -8.00 8.61
CA VAL A 306 -0.86 -8.90 9.74
C VAL A 306 -0.02 -10.07 9.24
N TRP A 307 1.09 -10.35 9.92
CA TRP A 307 1.92 -11.52 9.62
C TRP A 307 1.15 -12.79 10.00
N PRO A 308 0.80 -13.66 9.04
CA PRO A 308 -0.10 -14.79 9.31
C PRO A 308 0.62 -16.04 9.82
N TYR A 309 1.96 -16.00 9.89
CA TYR A 309 2.77 -17.16 10.26
C TYR A 309 3.30 -17.03 11.69
N GLU A 310 3.62 -18.17 12.30
CA GLU A 310 4.42 -18.14 13.52
C GLU A 310 5.80 -17.53 13.20
N ARG A 311 6.29 -16.66 14.06
CA ARG A 311 7.59 -16.04 13.88
C ARG A 311 8.63 -17.17 13.95
N LEU A 312 9.37 -17.39 12.86
CA LEU A 312 10.61 -18.19 12.89
C LEU A 312 11.68 -17.41 13.66
N LEU A 313 11.42 -17.14 14.94
CA LEU A 313 12.38 -16.58 15.86
C LEU A 313 12.77 -17.73 16.77
N ASP A 314 13.94 -18.26 16.48
CA ASP A 314 14.84 -19.01 17.38
C ASP A 314 15.56 -20.09 16.58
N SER A 315 16.54 -19.67 15.79
CA SER A 315 17.66 -20.54 15.43
C SER A 315 18.95 -19.72 15.34
#